data_02ce4e3a8cb10d6f61ffa11294f47e1d
#
_entry.id   02ce4e3a8cb10d6f61ffa11294f47e1d
#
_cell.length_a   1.000
_cell.length_b   1.000
_cell.length_c   1.000
_cell.angle_alpha   90.00
_cell.angle_beta   90.00
_cell.angle_gamma   90.00
#
_symmetry.space_group_name_H-M   'P 1'
#
loop_
_entity.id
_entity.type
_entity.pdbx_description
1 polymer ?
#
loop_
_entity_poly.entity_id
_entity_poly.type
_entity_poly.pdbx_seq_one_letter_code
_entity_poly.pdbx_strand_id
1 'polypeptide(L)'
;YDESFEKYNIESGNFELLQKADDDAIKKIEDGEEKIKVYENFYLDKETKEVDSTIRLFKNRKDIDRICIMDGELPSADDEIAIDRMYADNNKLKVGDSLTVGDKKLKITGLVALSDYSALYSNPSDMMFDALKFGVAIVTDTLFDDYGEADLHYSYSWKYDKTPADDEEAQDMAEKVMKHINGISMLTQFIPEYSNQAIHFTGDDIEGDNTMITVFLYLVMVIIAFVFAITTGNTIAKEANVIGTLRASGYTKGELVRHYLATPMIVVLVSAIVGNILGYT
;
A
#
# COMPACT_ATOMS: atom_id res chain seq x y z
N TYR A 1 -5.57 -0.30 -6.57
CA TYR A 1 -4.12 -0.27 -6.32
C TYR A 1 -3.37 0.06 -7.62
N ASP A 2 -3.55 -0.73 -8.69
CA ASP A 2 -2.89 -0.53 -10.00
C ASP A 2 -3.22 0.83 -10.63
N GLU A 3 -4.47 1.29 -10.53
CA GLU A 3 -4.87 2.63 -10.98
C GLU A 3 -4.09 3.76 -10.27
N SER A 4 -3.63 3.53 -9.05
CA SER A 4 -2.84 4.50 -8.29
C SER A 4 -1.43 4.63 -8.86
N PHE A 5 -0.82 3.54 -9.32
CA PHE A 5 0.51 3.57 -9.94
C PHE A 5 0.53 4.42 -11.21
N GLU A 6 -0.49 4.31 -12.06
CA GLU A 6 -0.61 5.15 -13.26
C GLU A 6 -0.96 6.60 -12.90
N LYS A 7 -1.97 6.79 -12.03
CA LYS A 7 -2.46 8.12 -11.65
C LYS A 7 -1.38 9.00 -11.03
N TYR A 8 -0.57 8.44 -10.14
CA TYR A 8 0.47 9.18 -9.44
C TYR A 8 1.86 9.03 -10.06
N ASN A 9 1.98 8.24 -11.15
CA ASN A 9 3.23 7.92 -11.83
C ASN A 9 4.30 7.46 -10.83
N ILE A 10 3.95 6.41 -10.06
CA ILE A 10 4.84 5.85 -9.04
C ILE A 10 6.12 5.33 -9.69
N GLU A 11 7.25 5.56 -9.05
CA GLU A 11 8.59 5.15 -9.50
C GLU A 11 8.69 3.65 -9.79
N SER A 12 9.60 3.25 -10.67
CA SER A 12 10.02 1.85 -10.85
C SER A 12 11.13 1.47 -9.87
N GLY A 13 11.56 2.42 -9.08
CA GLY A 13 12.51 2.32 -7.99
C GLY A 13 13.25 3.61 -7.75
N ASN A 14 14.07 3.63 -6.69
CA ASN A 14 14.92 4.76 -6.34
C ASN A 14 16.35 4.30 -6.04
N PHE A 15 17.28 5.23 -6.16
CA PHE A 15 18.68 5.03 -5.78
C PHE A 15 19.27 6.30 -5.17
N GLU A 16 20.22 6.14 -4.28
CA GLU A 16 20.99 7.26 -3.72
C GLU A 16 22.45 7.20 -4.20
N LEU A 17 23.00 8.37 -4.45
CA LEU A 17 24.40 8.56 -4.78
C LEU A 17 25.12 9.30 -3.65
N LEU A 18 26.42 9.01 -3.48
CA LEU A 18 27.26 9.69 -2.49
C LEU A 18 27.40 11.19 -2.79
N GLN A 19 27.27 11.59 -4.05
CA GLN A 19 27.37 12.96 -4.52
C GLN A 19 26.34 13.22 -5.60
N LYS A 20 25.91 14.48 -5.75
CA LYS A 20 25.02 14.88 -6.84
C LYS A 20 25.62 14.53 -8.20
N ALA A 21 24.84 13.80 -9.01
CA ALA A 21 25.21 13.54 -10.41
C ALA A 21 25.05 14.83 -11.25
N ASP A 22 25.99 15.07 -12.14
CA ASP A 22 25.84 16.09 -13.17
C ASP A 22 24.97 15.60 -14.35
N ASP A 23 24.58 16.51 -15.23
CA ASP A 23 23.72 16.20 -16.38
C ASP A 23 24.32 15.14 -17.31
N ASP A 24 25.64 15.07 -17.42
CA ASP A 24 26.32 14.08 -18.25
C ASP A 24 26.30 12.69 -17.61
N ALA A 25 26.41 12.61 -16.29
CA ALA A 25 26.26 11.38 -15.53
C ALA A 25 24.82 10.86 -15.61
N ILE A 26 23.83 11.74 -15.42
CA ILE A 26 22.40 11.38 -15.56
C ILE A 26 22.10 10.83 -16.95
N LYS A 27 22.54 11.52 -18.02
CA LYS A 27 22.34 11.01 -19.39
C LYS A 27 22.97 9.64 -19.62
N LYS A 28 24.16 9.40 -19.05
CA LYS A 28 24.80 8.08 -19.13
C LYS A 28 24.03 7.03 -18.38
N ILE A 29 23.47 7.37 -17.21
CA ILE A 29 22.63 6.46 -16.43
C ILE A 29 21.36 6.11 -17.21
N GLU A 30 20.71 7.07 -17.83
CA GLU A 30 19.51 6.86 -18.64
C GLU A 30 19.78 6.03 -19.91
N ASP A 31 21.01 6.10 -20.46
CA ASP A 31 21.41 5.45 -21.71
C ASP A 31 22.03 4.06 -21.49
N GLY A 32 21.62 3.36 -20.43
CA GLY A 32 22.04 1.98 -20.14
C GLY A 32 21.44 0.94 -21.10
N GLU A 33 21.73 -0.35 -20.84
CA GLU A 33 21.10 -1.48 -21.55
C GLU A 33 19.60 -1.45 -21.36
N GLU A 34 19.17 -1.27 -20.11
CA GLU A 34 17.76 -0.98 -19.78
C GLU A 34 17.58 0.54 -19.79
N LYS A 35 16.72 1.01 -20.70
CA LYS A 35 16.41 2.44 -20.80
C LYS A 35 15.52 2.85 -19.67
N ILE A 36 15.97 3.87 -18.95
CA ILE A 36 15.22 4.46 -17.83
C ILE A 36 15.20 5.98 -17.98
N LYS A 37 14.21 6.60 -17.36
CA LYS A 37 14.19 8.04 -17.15
C LYS A 37 14.41 8.33 -15.66
N VAL A 38 15.32 9.25 -15.36
CA VAL A 38 15.74 9.57 -14.00
C VAL A 38 15.17 10.93 -13.58
N TYR A 39 14.75 11.03 -12.32
CA TYR A 39 14.18 12.23 -11.73
C TYR A 39 14.87 12.54 -10.40
N GLU A 40 15.23 13.79 -10.15
CA GLU A 40 15.73 14.21 -8.86
C GLU A 40 14.61 14.12 -7.80
N ASN A 41 14.86 13.38 -6.74
CA ASN A 41 13.95 13.20 -5.61
C ASN A 41 14.71 13.35 -4.29
N PHE A 42 15.47 14.44 -4.19
CA PHE A 42 16.32 14.72 -3.03
C PHE A 42 15.48 14.98 -1.80
N TYR A 43 16.02 14.60 -0.64
CA TYR A 43 15.36 14.80 0.63
C TYR A 43 16.32 15.23 1.75
N LEU A 44 15.74 15.80 2.80
CA LEU A 44 16.39 16.18 4.03
C LEU A 44 15.63 15.60 5.22
N ASP A 45 16.31 14.95 6.15
CA ASP A 45 15.73 14.51 7.40
C ASP A 45 15.96 15.54 8.49
N LYS A 46 14.89 16.07 9.11
CA LYS A 46 14.94 17.09 10.16
C LYS A 46 14.13 16.69 11.37
N GLU A 47 14.69 16.94 12.56
CA GLU A 47 13.98 16.72 13.83
C GLU A 47 12.89 17.77 14.04
N THR A 48 11.80 17.36 14.70
CA THR A 48 10.72 18.26 15.13
C THR A 48 10.82 18.52 16.63
N LYS A 49 10.39 19.71 17.08
CA LYS A 49 10.47 20.10 18.50
C LYS A 49 9.22 19.78 19.30
N GLU A 50 8.04 19.92 18.69
CA GLU A 50 6.75 19.70 19.36
C GLU A 50 6.43 18.22 19.55
N VAL A 51 6.93 17.41 18.63
CA VAL A 51 6.77 15.95 18.64
C VAL A 51 8.17 15.36 18.51
N ASP A 52 8.58 14.52 19.39
CA ASP A 52 9.89 13.87 19.33
C ASP A 52 9.96 12.89 18.14
N SER A 53 10.15 13.45 16.93
CA SER A 53 10.09 12.74 15.66
C SER A 53 11.00 13.37 14.59
N THR A 54 11.22 12.63 13.51
CA THR A 54 11.94 13.09 12.32
C THR A 54 10.95 13.28 11.16
N ILE A 55 11.10 14.36 10.41
CA ILE A 55 10.37 14.58 9.17
C ILE A 55 11.35 14.60 8.00
N ARG A 56 11.03 13.79 6.98
CA ARG A 56 11.69 13.80 5.68
C ARG A 56 11.02 14.82 4.79
N LEU A 57 11.78 15.85 4.43
CA LEU A 57 11.33 16.96 3.60
C LEU A 57 11.64 16.71 2.13
N PHE A 58 10.65 16.94 1.27
CA PHE A 58 10.79 16.91 -0.19
C PHE A 58 10.34 18.24 -0.81
N LYS A 59 10.87 18.53 -1.99
CA LYS A 59 10.28 19.52 -2.89
C LYS A 59 8.97 19.01 -3.48
N ASN A 60 8.14 19.89 -4.04
CA ASN A 60 6.93 19.49 -4.72
C ASN A 60 7.25 18.64 -5.97
N ARG A 61 6.81 17.41 -6.00
CA ARG A 61 7.02 16.42 -7.07
C ARG A 61 5.85 16.46 -8.07
N LYS A 62 6.14 16.81 -9.33
CA LYS A 62 5.12 16.99 -10.38
C LYS A 62 5.13 15.87 -11.42
N ASP A 63 6.30 15.32 -11.70
CA ASP A 63 6.51 14.40 -12.81
C ASP A 63 6.44 12.93 -12.38
N ILE A 64 7.01 12.60 -11.24
CA ILE A 64 7.05 11.25 -10.66
C ILE A 64 6.61 11.30 -9.20
N ASP A 65 6.10 10.20 -8.67
CA ASP A 65 5.64 10.06 -7.28
C ASP A 65 4.75 11.22 -6.84
N ARG A 66 3.74 11.50 -7.67
CA ARG A 66 2.88 12.67 -7.51
C ARG A 66 2.15 12.64 -6.19
N ILE A 67 2.00 13.82 -5.62
CA ILE A 67 1.40 14.02 -4.30
C ILE A 67 -0.12 13.96 -4.41
N CYS A 68 -0.76 13.25 -3.49
CA CYS A 68 -2.20 13.31 -3.27
C CYS A 68 -2.51 14.28 -2.14
N ILE A 69 -3.24 15.37 -2.43
CA ILE A 69 -3.72 16.30 -1.40
C ILE A 69 -4.97 15.68 -0.77
N MET A 70 -4.93 15.45 0.55
CA MET A 70 -6.02 14.85 1.31
C MET A 70 -6.88 15.93 1.99
N ASP A 71 -6.26 17.01 2.46
CA ASP A 71 -6.93 18.16 3.07
C ASP A 71 -6.04 19.41 2.93
N GLY A 72 -6.65 20.59 2.84
CA GLY A 72 -5.93 21.86 2.70
C GLY A 72 -5.26 22.02 1.34
N GLU A 73 -4.08 22.67 1.32
CA GLU A 73 -3.34 23.04 0.11
C GLU A 73 -1.83 22.78 0.27
N LEU A 74 -1.12 22.64 -0.86
CA LEU A 74 0.34 22.57 -0.85
C LEU A 74 0.94 23.93 -0.43
N PRO A 75 2.14 23.93 0.20
CA PRO A 75 2.80 25.16 0.64
C PRO A 75 3.08 26.08 -0.55
N SER A 76 2.79 27.35 -0.37
CA SER A 76 3.00 28.43 -1.32
C SER A 76 3.99 29.51 -0.82
N ALA A 77 4.30 29.49 0.48
CA ALA A 77 5.24 30.39 1.15
C ALA A 77 6.29 29.59 1.93
N ASP A 78 7.43 30.21 2.22
CA ASP A 78 8.59 29.56 2.84
C ASP A 78 8.43 29.35 4.36
N ASP A 79 7.31 29.73 4.93
CA ASP A 79 6.89 29.42 6.31
C ASP A 79 5.75 28.39 6.37
N GLU A 80 5.49 27.68 5.27
CA GLU A 80 4.43 26.71 5.12
C GLU A 80 4.97 25.28 4.87
N ILE A 81 4.20 24.29 5.32
CA ILE A 81 4.50 22.86 5.13
C ILE A 81 3.21 22.05 4.90
N ALA A 82 3.25 21.07 4.01
CA ALA A 82 2.23 20.03 3.91
C ALA A 82 2.82 18.72 4.43
N ILE A 83 2.19 18.11 5.43
CA ILE A 83 2.68 16.90 6.11
C ILE A 83 1.86 15.68 5.74
N ASP A 84 2.44 14.50 5.88
CA ASP A 84 1.71 13.26 5.67
C ASP A 84 0.52 13.13 6.62
N ARG A 85 -0.62 12.64 6.09
CA ARG A 85 -1.87 12.51 6.85
C ARG A 85 -1.76 11.49 7.98
N MET A 86 -1.11 10.35 7.76
CA MET A 86 -0.96 9.32 8.80
C MET A 86 -0.10 9.84 9.96
N TYR A 87 1.00 10.54 9.64
CA TYR A 87 1.83 11.21 10.64
C TYR A 87 1.05 12.28 11.41
N ALA A 88 0.26 13.09 10.71
CA ALA A 88 -0.58 14.14 11.32
C ALA A 88 -1.62 13.55 12.27
N ASP A 89 -2.36 12.53 11.84
CA ASP A 89 -3.40 11.87 12.65
C ASP A 89 -2.81 11.26 13.94
N ASN A 90 -1.67 10.56 13.83
CA ASN A 90 -1.00 9.94 14.98
C ASN A 90 -0.47 10.98 15.98
N ASN A 91 0.03 12.10 15.51
CA ASN A 91 0.57 13.18 16.33
C ASN A 91 -0.47 14.26 16.68
N LYS A 92 -1.74 14.07 16.29
CA LYS A 92 -2.87 15.00 16.54
C LYS A 92 -2.66 16.40 15.98
N LEU A 93 -1.94 16.49 14.86
CA LEU A 93 -1.70 17.71 14.11
C LEU A 93 -2.80 17.94 13.07
N LYS A 94 -3.10 19.20 12.78
CA LYS A 94 -4.17 19.59 11.83
C LYS A 94 -3.70 20.76 10.96
N VAL A 95 -4.37 20.94 9.83
CA VAL A 95 -4.24 22.16 9.01
C VAL A 95 -4.50 23.39 9.87
N GLY A 96 -3.59 24.34 9.82
CA GLY A 96 -3.58 25.57 10.63
C GLY A 96 -2.69 25.51 11.85
N ASP A 97 -2.27 24.34 12.32
CA ASP A 97 -1.29 24.21 13.40
C ASP A 97 0.11 24.63 12.92
N SER A 98 1.02 24.77 13.88
CA SER A 98 2.43 25.07 13.57
C SER A 98 3.31 23.92 14.08
N LEU A 99 4.35 23.62 13.32
CA LEU A 99 5.35 22.63 13.64
C LEU A 99 6.75 23.22 13.46
N THR A 100 7.63 23.02 14.43
CA THR A 100 9.03 23.43 14.30
C THR A 100 9.84 22.27 13.73
N VAL A 101 10.34 22.45 12.52
CA VAL A 101 11.14 21.45 11.80
C VAL A 101 12.58 21.97 11.71
N GLY A 102 13.51 21.26 12.35
CA GLY A 102 14.86 21.80 12.55
C GLY A 102 14.84 23.07 13.40
N ASP A 103 15.24 24.19 12.80
CA ASP A 103 15.26 25.52 13.42
C ASP A 103 14.11 26.43 12.97
N LYS A 104 13.28 25.98 12.02
CA LYS A 104 12.22 26.78 11.39
C LYS A 104 10.83 26.41 11.90
N LYS A 105 10.04 27.43 12.26
CA LYS A 105 8.64 27.25 12.63
C LYS A 105 7.77 27.41 11.39
N LEU A 106 7.09 26.33 11.01
CA LEU A 106 6.28 26.24 9.80
C LEU A 106 4.80 26.07 10.14
N LYS A 107 3.93 26.67 9.33
CA LYS A 107 2.48 26.49 9.41
C LYS A 107 2.05 25.32 8.54
N ILE A 108 1.27 24.40 9.08
CA ILE A 108 0.70 23.27 8.34
C ILE A 108 -0.44 23.82 7.47
N THR A 109 -0.26 23.77 6.15
CA THR A 109 -1.26 24.22 5.17
C THR A 109 -2.01 23.09 4.51
N GLY A 110 -1.44 21.89 4.52
CA GLY A 110 -2.10 20.72 3.93
C GLY A 110 -1.71 19.41 4.59
N LEU A 111 -2.61 18.45 4.43
CA LEU A 111 -2.36 17.04 4.69
C LEU A 111 -2.26 16.31 3.35
N VAL A 112 -1.19 15.56 3.16
CA VAL A 112 -0.88 14.87 1.91
C VAL A 112 -0.71 13.38 2.13
N ALA A 113 -0.77 12.61 1.06
CA ALA A 113 -0.28 11.26 0.97
C ALA A 113 0.72 11.19 -0.19
N LEU A 114 1.91 10.68 0.09
CA LEU A 114 2.94 10.48 -0.92
C LEU A 114 2.79 9.05 -1.45
N SER A 115 2.76 8.91 -2.77
CA SER A 115 2.47 7.63 -3.43
C SER A 115 3.56 6.58 -3.23
N ASP A 116 4.79 7.01 -3.01
CA ASP A 116 5.96 6.20 -2.67
C ASP A 116 6.11 5.91 -1.16
N TYR A 117 5.19 6.44 -0.33
CA TYR A 117 5.10 6.24 1.13
C TYR A 117 3.70 5.82 1.55
N SER A 118 3.20 4.66 1.07
CA SER A 118 1.94 4.09 1.57
C SER A 118 2.05 3.71 3.05
N ALA A 119 3.27 3.47 3.53
CA ALA A 119 3.62 3.34 4.94
C ALA A 119 4.93 4.11 5.23
N LEU A 120 5.02 4.69 6.43
CA LEU A 120 6.07 5.64 6.80
C LEU A 120 7.33 4.92 7.34
N TYR A 121 8.00 4.18 6.46
CA TYR A 121 9.29 3.57 6.74
C TYR A 121 10.39 4.63 6.70
N SER A 122 11.15 4.76 7.80
CA SER A 122 12.31 5.68 7.83
C SER A 122 13.48 5.12 7.04
N ASN A 123 13.68 3.80 7.10
CA ASN A 123 14.66 3.08 6.30
C ASN A 123 14.02 1.86 5.62
N PRO A 124 14.45 1.52 4.41
CA PRO A 124 13.92 0.37 3.68
C PRO A 124 14.17 -0.99 4.35
N SER A 125 15.15 -1.04 5.27
CA SER A 125 15.50 -2.24 6.03
C SER A 125 14.75 -2.38 7.36
N ASP A 126 13.92 -1.40 7.72
CA ASP A 126 13.15 -1.46 8.95
C ASP A 126 12.10 -2.57 8.86
N MET A 127 11.92 -3.33 9.94
CA MET A 127 10.89 -4.39 10.00
C MET A 127 9.47 -3.83 10.18
N MET A 128 9.35 -2.61 10.73
CA MET A 128 8.08 -1.93 10.99
C MET A 128 8.27 -0.43 10.79
N PHE A 129 7.23 0.22 10.29
CA PHE A 129 7.18 1.68 10.25
C PHE A 129 6.68 2.25 11.59
N ASP A 130 7.03 3.49 11.88
CA ASP A 130 6.57 4.21 13.07
C ASP A 130 6.09 5.62 12.69
N ALA A 131 4.81 5.73 12.40
CA ALA A 131 4.16 6.99 12.01
C ALA A 131 4.03 8.03 13.16
N LEU A 132 4.45 7.69 14.39
CA LEU A 132 4.61 8.65 15.47
C LEU A 132 5.99 9.33 15.42
N LYS A 133 7.01 8.57 15.05
CA LYS A 133 8.42 8.99 15.11
C LYS A 133 9.00 9.42 13.77
N PHE A 134 8.34 9.05 12.67
CA PHE A 134 8.76 9.40 11.33
C PHE A 134 7.57 9.86 10.48
N GLY A 135 7.78 10.94 9.71
CA GLY A 135 6.83 11.47 8.75
C GLY A 135 7.53 11.97 7.50
N VAL A 136 6.73 12.20 6.46
CA VAL A 136 7.18 12.83 5.22
C VAL A 136 6.41 14.12 4.99
N ALA A 137 7.02 15.10 4.33
CA ALA A 137 6.40 16.38 4.10
C ALA A 137 6.92 17.07 2.84
N ILE A 138 6.12 18.00 2.35
CA ILE A 138 6.42 18.83 1.20
C ILE A 138 6.61 20.26 1.67
N VAL A 139 7.65 20.90 1.15
CA VAL A 139 7.95 22.33 1.35
C VAL A 139 8.19 23.02 0.00
N THR A 140 8.28 24.34 0.00
CA THR A 140 8.68 25.10 -1.20
C THR A 140 10.12 24.80 -1.58
N ASP A 141 10.46 24.96 -2.85
CA ASP A 141 11.83 24.77 -3.33
C ASP A 141 12.80 25.72 -2.60
N THR A 142 12.41 26.97 -2.38
CA THR A 142 13.19 27.98 -1.65
C THR A 142 13.46 27.57 -0.21
N LEU A 143 12.43 27.11 0.51
CA LEU A 143 12.58 26.66 1.90
C LEU A 143 13.47 25.41 1.99
N PHE A 144 13.30 24.47 1.06
CA PHE A 144 14.12 23.27 0.98
C PHE A 144 15.60 23.62 0.82
N ASP A 145 15.92 24.50 -0.14
CA ASP A 145 17.30 24.93 -0.41
C ASP A 145 17.90 25.73 0.74
N ASP A 146 17.09 26.48 1.51
CA ASP A 146 17.51 27.27 2.67
C ASP A 146 17.90 26.41 3.90
N TYR A 147 17.55 25.13 3.95
CA TYR A 147 18.07 24.18 4.94
C TYR A 147 19.53 23.80 4.69
N GLY A 148 20.06 24.08 3.50
CA GLY A 148 21.44 23.80 3.09
C GLY A 148 21.70 22.33 2.73
N GLU A 149 22.91 22.05 2.32
CA GLU A 149 23.31 20.75 1.76
C GLU A 149 23.89 19.77 2.82
N ALA A 150 24.03 20.17 4.08
CA ALA A 150 24.77 19.37 5.07
C ALA A 150 24.16 18.00 5.34
N ASP A 151 22.82 17.89 5.24
CA ASP A 151 22.07 16.65 5.46
C ASP A 151 21.29 16.22 4.21
N LEU A 152 21.71 16.71 3.04
CA LEU A 152 21.03 16.46 1.77
C LEU A 152 21.37 15.06 1.25
N HIS A 153 20.32 14.27 1.04
CA HIS A 153 20.41 12.97 0.38
C HIS A 153 20.17 13.12 -1.11
N TYR A 154 21.13 12.70 -1.92
CA TYR A 154 21.03 12.72 -3.38
C TYR A 154 20.28 11.50 -3.88
N SER A 155 18.97 11.46 -3.63
CA SER A 155 18.07 10.40 -4.05
C SER A 155 17.49 10.70 -5.43
N TYR A 156 17.35 9.65 -6.24
CA TYR A 156 16.81 9.72 -7.58
C TYR A 156 15.77 8.63 -7.75
N SER A 157 14.59 8.99 -8.24
CA SER A 157 13.59 8.03 -8.69
C SER A 157 13.81 7.72 -10.17
N TRP A 158 13.53 6.50 -10.60
CA TRP A 158 13.54 6.18 -12.03
C TRP A 158 12.26 5.54 -12.50
N LYS A 159 12.03 5.62 -13.81
CA LYS A 159 10.95 4.93 -14.51
C LYS A 159 11.53 4.18 -15.69
N TYR A 160 11.11 2.91 -15.90
CA TYR A 160 11.46 2.17 -17.10
C TYR A 160 10.73 2.73 -18.32
N ASP A 161 11.39 2.77 -19.49
CA ASP A 161 10.75 3.04 -20.77
C ASP A 161 9.79 1.90 -21.14
N LYS A 162 10.16 0.66 -20.82
CA LYS A 162 9.35 -0.54 -20.99
C LYS A 162 9.11 -1.19 -19.63
N THR A 163 7.87 -1.21 -19.17
CA THR A 163 7.48 -1.88 -17.93
C THR A 163 7.80 -3.39 -18.00
N PRO A 164 8.41 -3.98 -16.96
CA PRO A 164 8.61 -5.43 -16.86
C PRO A 164 7.29 -6.18 -16.97
N ALA A 165 7.31 -7.38 -17.55
CA ALA A 165 6.12 -8.20 -17.73
C ALA A 165 5.76 -9.02 -16.48
N ASP A 166 6.76 -9.33 -15.66
CA ASP A 166 6.62 -10.09 -14.42
C ASP A 166 7.78 -9.78 -13.45
N ASP A 167 7.75 -10.38 -12.26
CA ASP A 167 8.72 -10.17 -11.20
C ASP A 167 10.13 -10.67 -11.56
N GLU A 168 10.25 -11.71 -12.40
CA GLU A 168 11.54 -12.24 -12.83
C GLU A 168 12.22 -11.24 -13.80
N GLU A 169 11.47 -10.72 -14.77
CA GLU A 169 11.96 -9.67 -15.67
C GLU A 169 12.30 -8.39 -14.88
N ALA A 170 11.47 -8.02 -13.87
CA ALA A 170 11.73 -6.86 -13.02
C ALA A 170 13.05 -6.98 -12.24
N GLN A 171 13.35 -8.17 -11.69
CA GLN A 171 14.60 -8.43 -10.99
C GLN A 171 15.81 -8.36 -11.92
N ASP A 172 15.73 -8.98 -13.09
CA ASP A 172 16.80 -8.96 -14.08
C ASP A 172 17.10 -7.54 -14.58
N MET A 173 16.06 -6.77 -14.89
CA MET A 173 16.18 -5.38 -15.33
C MET A 173 16.78 -4.51 -14.22
N ALA A 174 16.31 -4.64 -12.97
CA ALA A 174 16.82 -3.89 -11.84
C ALA A 174 18.31 -4.19 -11.57
N GLU A 175 18.73 -5.44 -11.68
CA GLU A 175 20.13 -5.82 -11.52
C GLU A 175 21.03 -5.18 -12.58
N LYS A 176 20.58 -5.11 -13.84
CA LYS A 176 21.30 -4.43 -14.92
C LYS A 176 21.40 -2.93 -14.68
N VAL A 177 20.28 -2.28 -14.27
CA VAL A 177 20.26 -0.85 -13.92
C VAL A 177 21.23 -0.57 -12.78
N MET A 178 21.18 -1.36 -11.69
CA MET A 178 22.07 -1.21 -10.55
C MET A 178 23.55 -1.30 -10.94
N LYS A 179 23.92 -2.33 -11.73
CA LYS A 179 25.28 -2.52 -12.20
C LYS A 179 25.74 -1.36 -13.08
N HIS A 180 24.84 -0.87 -13.94
CA HIS A 180 25.13 0.25 -14.83
C HIS A 180 25.38 1.53 -14.06
N ILE A 181 24.52 1.90 -13.11
CA ILE A 181 24.66 3.09 -12.24
C ILE A 181 25.97 3.00 -11.45
N ASN A 182 26.24 1.85 -10.83
CA ASN A 182 27.47 1.66 -10.03
C ASN A 182 28.76 1.73 -10.86
N GLY A 183 28.66 1.54 -12.16
CA GLY A 183 29.78 1.76 -13.10
C GLY A 183 30.03 3.22 -13.43
N ILE A 184 29.09 4.12 -13.15
CA ILE A 184 29.15 5.56 -13.49
C ILE A 184 29.37 6.41 -12.23
N SER A 185 28.64 6.12 -11.15
CA SER A 185 28.62 6.91 -9.92
C SER A 185 28.63 6.00 -8.69
N MET A 186 29.10 6.54 -7.56
CA MET A 186 29.14 5.79 -6.31
C MET A 186 27.73 5.66 -5.73
N LEU A 187 27.16 4.46 -5.88
CA LEU A 187 25.85 4.09 -5.39
C LEU A 187 25.91 3.80 -3.90
N THR A 188 25.07 4.44 -3.09
CA THR A 188 24.96 4.22 -1.64
C THR A 188 23.73 3.39 -1.29
N GLN A 189 22.63 3.52 -2.08
CA GLN A 189 21.40 2.76 -1.91
C GLN A 189 20.77 2.48 -3.28
N PHE A 190 20.06 1.35 -3.39
CA PHE A 190 19.32 0.96 -4.58
C PHE A 190 18.09 0.14 -4.19
N ILE A 191 16.91 0.63 -4.49
CA ILE A 191 15.63 0.02 -4.08
C ILE A 191 14.72 -0.05 -5.31
N PRO A 192 14.62 -1.21 -5.96
CA PRO A 192 13.59 -1.44 -6.97
C PRO A 192 12.20 -1.36 -6.36
N GLU A 193 11.22 -0.94 -7.13
CA GLU A 193 9.83 -0.79 -6.72
C GLU A 193 9.28 -2.07 -6.09
N TYR A 194 9.48 -3.24 -6.70
CA TYR A 194 8.99 -4.53 -6.19
C TYR A 194 9.54 -4.90 -4.80
N SER A 195 10.64 -4.29 -4.35
CA SER A 195 11.22 -4.51 -3.01
C SER A 195 10.97 -3.35 -2.04
N ASN A 196 10.31 -2.27 -2.49
CA ASN A 196 10.07 -1.10 -1.68
C ASN A 196 8.85 -1.29 -0.76
N GLN A 197 9.11 -1.65 0.51
CA GLN A 197 8.07 -1.84 1.52
C GLN A 197 7.20 -0.59 1.72
N ALA A 198 7.76 0.60 1.58
CA ALA A 198 7.00 1.84 1.74
C ALA A 198 5.90 1.99 0.68
N ILE A 199 6.12 1.46 -0.53
CA ILE A 199 5.12 1.44 -1.60
C ILE A 199 4.12 0.29 -1.42
N HIS A 200 4.60 -0.94 -1.15
CA HIS A 200 3.78 -2.16 -1.22
C HIS A 200 3.00 -2.46 0.06
N PHE A 201 3.42 -1.95 1.22
CA PHE A 201 2.85 -2.33 2.51
C PHE A 201 1.32 -2.39 2.53
N THR A 202 0.66 -1.34 2.05
CA THR A 202 -0.82 -1.27 2.06
C THR A 202 -1.45 -2.30 1.10
N GLY A 203 -0.82 -2.56 -0.05
CA GLY A 203 -1.28 -3.59 -0.99
C GLY A 203 -1.14 -4.98 -0.43
N ASP A 204 0.01 -5.30 0.12
CA ASP A 204 0.34 -6.61 0.70
C ASP A 204 -0.54 -6.91 1.93
N ASP A 205 -0.81 -5.90 2.76
CA ASP A 205 -1.70 -6.02 3.93
C ASP A 205 -3.14 -6.36 3.49
N ILE A 206 -3.66 -5.66 2.48
CA ILE A 206 -5.00 -5.93 1.91
C ILE A 206 -5.07 -7.35 1.30
N GLU A 207 -4.04 -7.78 0.59
CA GLU A 207 -3.99 -9.12 -0.02
C GLU A 207 -3.90 -10.20 1.06
N GLY A 208 -3.09 -9.98 2.09
CA GLY A 208 -2.99 -10.84 3.27
C GLY A 208 -4.33 -11.00 3.99
N ASP A 209 -5.02 -9.89 4.25
CA ASP A 209 -6.34 -9.88 4.87
C ASP A 209 -7.39 -10.62 4.02
N ASN A 210 -7.43 -10.41 2.72
CA ASN A 210 -8.31 -11.13 1.81
C ASN A 210 -8.08 -12.63 1.83
N THR A 211 -6.82 -13.07 1.86
CA THR A 211 -6.45 -14.47 1.96
C THR A 211 -6.91 -15.06 3.29
N MET A 212 -6.67 -14.37 4.40
CA MET A 212 -7.08 -14.82 5.74
C MET A 212 -8.61 -14.91 5.86
N ILE A 213 -9.35 -13.92 5.37
CA ILE A 213 -10.82 -13.93 5.33
C ILE A 213 -11.33 -15.10 4.50
N THR A 214 -10.74 -15.36 3.36
CA THR A 214 -11.11 -16.48 2.48
C THR A 214 -10.93 -17.83 3.18
N VAL A 215 -9.80 -18.07 3.83
CA VAL A 215 -9.54 -19.29 4.62
C VAL A 215 -10.56 -19.43 5.74
N PHE A 216 -10.86 -18.35 6.46
CA PHE A 216 -11.84 -18.31 7.52
C PHE A 216 -13.26 -18.66 7.01
N LEU A 217 -13.66 -18.12 5.85
CA LEU A 217 -14.94 -18.46 5.21
C LEU A 217 -15.06 -19.94 4.87
N TYR A 218 -14.00 -20.57 4.34
CA TYR A 218 -14.00 -22.01 4.10
C TYR A 218 -14.17 -22.81 5.39
N LEU A 219 -13.51 -22.43 6.46
CA LEU A 219 -13.63 -23.08 7.77
C LEU A 219 -15.06 -22.96 8.30
N VAL A 220 -15.67 -21.80 8.24
CA VAL A 220 -17.08 -21.59 8.64
C VAL A 220 -18.02 -22.43 7.78
N MET A 221 -17.78 -22.53 6.48
CA MET A 221 -18.57 -23.35 5.56
C MET A 221 -18.55 -24.83 5.95
N VAL A 222 -17.38 -25.37 6.31
CA VAL A 222 -17.24 -26.74 6.79
C VAL A 222 -18.03 -26.96 8.10
N ILE A 223 -17.91 -26.04 9.06
CA ILE A 223 -18.66 -26.14 10.32
C ILE A 223 -20.18 -26.15 10.06
N ILE A 224 -20.67 -25.26 9.22
CA ILE A 224 -22.09 -25.19 8.85
C ILE A 224 -22.56 -26.50 8.19
N ALA A 225 -21.74 -27.07 7.29
CA ALA A 225 -22.05 -28.35 6.66
C ALA A 225 -22.18 -29.50 7.69
N PHE A 226 -21.31 -29.53 8.70
CA PHE A 226 -21.40 -30.50 9.80
C PHE A 226 -22.68 -30.29 10.62
N VAL A 227 -23.03 -29.05 10.97
CA VAL A 227 -24.24 -28.72 11.71
C VAL A 227 -25.49 -29.19 10.94
N PHE A 228 -25.55 -28.90 9.63
CA PHE A 228 -26.66 -29.39 8.78
C PHE A 228 -26.72 -30.91 8.69
N ALA A 229 -25.57 -31.56 8.55
CA ALA A 229 -25.53 -33.04 8.50
C ALA A 229 -26.08 -33.66 9.79
N ILE A 230 -25.66 -33.17 10.97
CA ILE A 230 -26.12 -33.68 12.27
C ILE A 230 -27.62 -33.37 12.46
N THR A 231 -28.05 -32.15 12.16
CA THR A 231 -29.42 -31.69 12.33
C THR A 231 -30.39 -32.53 11.45
N THR A 232 -30.01 -32.70 10.16
CA THR A 232 -30.80 -33.51 9.21
C THR A 232 -30.83 -34.97 9.64
N GLY A 233 -29.68 -35.53 10.07
CA GLY A 233 -29.60 -36.88 10.58
C GLY A 233 -30.50 -37.12 11.80
N ASN A 234 -30.52 -36.19 12.76
CA ASN A 234 -31.38 -36.25 13.94
C ASN A 234 -32.87 -36.13 13.56
N THR A 235 -33.23 -35.30 12.59
CA THR A 235 -34.60 -35.17 12.09
C THR A 235 -35.07 -36.46 11.45
N ILE A 236 -34.26 -37.09 10.57
CA ILE A 236 -34.56 -38.37 9.93
C ILE A 236 -34.73 -39.47 10.98
N ALA A 237 -33.87 -39.51 12.00
CA ALA A 237 -33.95 -40.51 13.06
C ALA A 237 -35.25 -40.35 13.90
N LYS A 238 -35.68 -39.13 14.24
CA LYS A 238 -36.92 -38.87 14.95
C LYS A 238 -38.18 -39.24 14.15
N GLU A 239 -38.10 -39.06 12.84
CA GLU A 239 -39.21 -39.30 11.92
C GLU A 239 -39.18 -40.67 11.27
N ALA A 240 -38.35 -41.59 11.76
CA ALA A 240 -38.18 -42.93 11.17
C ALA A 240 -39.48 -43.70 10.99
N ASN A 241 -40.43 -43.62 11.95
CA ASN A 241 -41.73 -44.26 11.87
C ASN A 241 -42.59 -43.66 10.75
N VAL A 242 -42.60 -42.32 10.60
CA VAL A 242 -43.29 -41.62 9.53
C VAL A 242 -42.73 -41.99 8.17
N ILE A 243 -41.41 -42.04 8.07
CA ILE A 243 -40.71 -42.46 6.86
C ILE A 243 -41.05 -43.89 6.49
N GLY A 244 -41.11 -44.81 7.47
CA GLY A 244 -41.55 -46.19 7.29
C GLY A 244 -42.97 -46.30 6.73
N THR A 245 -43.91 -45.52 7.27
CA THR A 245 -45.30 -45.49 6.81
C THR A 245 -45.42 -44.96 5.38
N LEU A 246 -44.72 -43.88 5.07
CA LEU A 246 -44.68 -43.32 3.73
C LEU A 246 -44.11 -44.29 2.71
N ARG A 247 -43.04 -44.99 3.08
CA ARG A 247 -42.45 -46.06 2.24
C ARG A 247 -43.44 -47.21 1.97
N ALA A 248 -44.21 -47.63 3.00
CA ALA A 248 -45.24 -48.65 2.85
C ALA A 248 -46.44 -48.14 1.98
N SER A 249 -46.69 -46.85 1.94
CA SER A 249 -47.71 -46.22 1.10
C SER A 249 -47.23 -45.96 -0.35
N GLY A 250 -46.00 -46.39 -0.71
CA GLY A 250 -45.50 -46.36 -2.10
C GLY A 250 -44.56 -45.20 -2.44
N TYR A 251 -44.20 -44.34 -1.49
CA TYR A 251 -43.23 -43.25 -1.71
C TYR A 251 -41.85 -43.87 -2.00
N THR A 252 -41.18 -43.32 -3.02
CA THR A 252 -39.81 -43.71 -3.38
C THR A 252 -38.77 -43.11 -2.43
N LYS A 253 -37.60 -43.74 -2.33
CA LYS A 253 -36.48 -43.21 -1.57
C LYS A 253 -36.06 -41.80 -2.07
N GLY A 254 -36.10 -41.54 -3.37
CA GLY A 254 -35.74 -40.28 -3.98
C GLY A 254 -36.67 -39.11 -3.58
N GLU A 255 -37.98 -39.38 -3.49
CA GLU A 255 -38.98 -38.39 -3.03
C GLU A 255 -38.77 -38.02 -1.58
N LEU A 256 -38.47 -38.96 -0.71
CA LEU A 256 -38.17 -38.70 0.70
C LEU A 256 -36.87 -37.93 0.88
N VAL A 257 -35.80 -38.31 0.17
CA VAL A 257 -34.52 -37.53 0.20
C VAL A 257 -34.73 -36.10 -0.27
N ARG A 258 -35.48 -35.90 -1.35
CA ARG A 258 -35.79 -34.57 -1.87
C ARG A 258 -36.58 -33.75 -0.87
N HIS A 259 -37.52 -34.37 -0.14
CA HIS A 259 -38.30 -33.68 0.90
C HIS A 259 -37.39 -33.18 2.05
N TYR A 260 -36.52 -34.07 2.59
CA TYR A 260 -35.64 -33.69 3.72
C TYR A 260 -34.50 -32.74 3.34
N LEU A 261 -34.08 -32.72 2.07
CA LEU A 261 -33.11 -31.76 1.56
C LEU A 261 -33.72 -30.41 1.23
N ALA A 262 -35.05 -30.28 1.07
CA ALA A 262 -35.69 -29.05 0.67
C ALA A 262 -35.44 -27.92 1.67
N THR A 263 -35.53 -28.18 2.98
CA THR A 263 -35.30 -27.17 4.02
C THR A 263 -33.87 -26.65 4.04
N PRO A 264 -32.81 -27.46 4.07
CA PRO A 264 -31.44 -26.95 3.94
C PRO A 264 -31.21 -26.16 2.65
N MET A 265 -31.75 -26.61 1.51
CA MET A 265 -31.59 -25.91 0.24
C MET A 265 -32.27 -24.52 0.24
N ILE A 266 -33.47 -24.40 0.82
CA ILE A 266 -34.17 -23.11 0.94
C ILE A 266 -33.33 -22.16 1.82
N VAL A 267 -32.82 -22.62 2.96
CA VAL A 267 -31.97 -21.81 3.84
C VAL A 267 -30.74 -21.29 3.10
N VAL A 268 -30.03 -22.16 2.37
CA VAL A 268 -28.84 -21.77 1.60
C VAL A 268 -29.20 -20.73 0.52
N LEU A 269 -30.29 -20.94 -0.23
CA LEU A 269 -30.74 -20.00 -1.26
C LEU A 269 -31.11 -18.63 -0.68
N VAL A 270 -31.87 -18.60 0.40
CA VAL A 270 -32.26 -17.34 1.05
C VAL A 270 -31.02 -16.64 1.62
N SER A 271 -30.13 -17.37 2.28
CA SER A 271 -28.89 -16.81 2.81
C SER A 271 -27.97 -16.27 1.71
N ALA A 272 -27.89 -16.94 0.57
CA ALA A 272 -27.12 -16.47 -0.58
C ALA A 272 -27.68 -15.15 -1.15
N ILE A 273 -29.02 -15.03 -1.26
CA ILE A 273 -29.65 -13.80 -1.74
C ILE A 273 -29.41 -12.65 -0.76
N VAL A 274 -29.66 -12.91 0.53
CA VAL A 274 -29.48 -11.88 1.57
C VAL A 274 -28.01 -11.46 1.68
N GLY A 275 -27.10 -12.43 1.66
CA GLY A 275 -25.67 -12.17 1.72
C GLY A 275 -25.15 -11.33 0.53
N ASN A 276 -25.62 -11.61 -0.69
CA ASN A 276 -25.28 -10.80 -1.84
C ASN A 276 -25.83 -9.38 -1.77
N ILE A 277 -27.08 -9.19 -1.28
CA ILE A 277 -27.65 -7.86 -1.10
C ILE A 277 -26.86 -7.04 -0.08
N LEU A 278 -26.52 -7.64 1.07
CA LEU A 278 -25.78 -6.97 2.14
C LEU A 278 -24.30 -6.75 1.80
N GLY A 279 -23.71 -7.59 0.97
CA GLY A 279 -22.31 -7.45 0.56
C GLY A 279 -22.09 -6.45 -0.58
N TYR A 280 -23.17 -6.05 -1.30
CA TYR A 280 -23.10 -5.08 -2.38
C TYR A 280 -23.40 -3.63 -1.93
N THR A 281 -23.86 -3.45 -0.68
CA THR A 281 -24.12 -2.14 -0.08
C THR A 281 -22.92 -1.66 0.74
#